data_676c3cd2794dccc75f12e5a98ce903cd
#
_entry.id   676c3cd2794dccc75f12e5a98ce903cd
#
_cell.length_a   1.000
_cell.length_b   1.000
_cell.length_c   1.000
_cell.angle_alpha   90.00
_cell.angle_beta   90.00
_cell.angle_gamma   90.00
#
_symmetry.space_group_name_H-M   'P 1'
#
loop_
_entity.id
_entity.type
_entity.pdbx_description
1 polymer ?
#
loop_
_entity_poly.entity_id
_entity_poly.type
_entity_poly.pdbx_seq_one_letter_code
_entity_poly.pdbx_strand_id
1 'polypeptide(L)'
;KMGIMSVIYGLMPAAYGGYDADYIADSLLEFQLPDGSFSVNQKAGDVDVTAMALQAMAPLREKYEEKINKALEYLNNNMTGNGGYKSMGTENSESLAQVIMAKTALKDTENMDILINELITYQNEDGGFCHIKGGKSNSIATYQCMSALISCKNGFVYDKTNLTETGKDDNTVNTIKWQGKYIKYIVLS
;
A
#
# COMPACT_ATOMS: atom_id res chain seq x y z
N LYS A 1 -16.55 -9.18 -19.06
CA LYS A 1 -16.36 -8.99 -17.62
C LYS A 1 -15.06 -8.21 -17.43
N MET A 2 -15.08 -7.14 -16.65
CA MET A 2 -13.86 -6.38 -16.32
C MET A 2 -12.92 -7.24 -15.49
N GLY A 3 -11.60 -7.09 -15.69
CA GLY A 3 -10.62 -7.74 -14.82
C GLY A 3 -10.51 -7.06 -13.46
N ILE A 4 -10.03 -7.78 -12.45
CA ILE A 4 -9.93 -7.31 -11.05
C ILE A 4 -9.23 -5.96 -10.93
N MET A 5 -8.15 -5.70 -11.68
CA MET A 5 -7.44 -4.42 -11.62
C MET A 5 -8.30 -3.25 -12.05
N SER A 6 -9.14 -3.43 -13.09
CA SER A 6 -10.08 -2.38 -13.50
C SER A 6 -11.14 -2.09 -12.44
N VAL A 7 -11.57 -3.11 -11.70
CA VAL A 7 -12.51 -2.95 -10.59
C VAL A 7 -11.85 -2.22 -9.43
N ILE A 8 -10.62 -2.59 -9.04
CA ILE A 8 -9.85 -1.91 -7.96
C ILE A 8 -9.66 -0.42 -8.30
N TYR A 9 -9.18 -0.11 -9.52
CA TYR A 9 -8.95 1.27 -9.94
C TYR A 9 -10.25 2.08 -10.13
N GLY A 10 -11.38 1.42 -10.39
CA GLY A 10 -12.69 2.07 -10.41
C GLY A 10 -13.25 2.32 -9.00
N LEU A 11 -13.07 1.37 -8.10
CA LEU A 11 -13.54 1.46 -6.71
C LEU A 11 -12.84 2.56 -5.93
N MET A 12 -11.52 2.68 -6.06
CA MET A 12 -10.72 3.61 -5.27
C MET A 12 -11.21 5.07 -5.40
N PRO A 13 -11.30 5.69 -6.59
CA PRO A 13 -11.81 7.06 -6.70
C PRO A 13 -13.29 7.19 -6.33
N ALA A 14 -14.12 6.17 -6.55
CA ALA A 14 -15.51 6.20 -6.16
C ALA A 14 -15.68 6.25 -4.64
N ALA A 15 -15.04 5.32 -3.92
CA ALA A 15 -15.14 5.22 -2.47
C ALA A 15 -14.52 6.43 -1.76
N TYR A 16 -13.29 6.84 -2.12
CA TYR A 16 -12.66 8.04 -1.54
C TYR A 16 -13.29 9.35 -2.01
N GLY A 17 -13.97 9.34 -3.16
CA GLY A 17 -14.75 10.46 -3.67
C GLY A 17 -16.06 10.70 -2.92
N GLY A 18 -16.51 9.73 -2.11
CA GLY A 18 -17.78 9.77 -1.38
C GLY A 18 -19.00 9.48 -2.28
N TYR A 19 -18.78 8.77 -3.39
CA TYR A 19 -19.86 8.27 -4.23
C TYR A 19 -20.37 6.93 -3.71
N ASP A 20 -21.59 6.55 -4.10
CA ASP A 20 -22.07 5.19 -3.87
C ASP A 20 -21.19 4.20 -4.65
N ALA A 21 -20.40 3.44 -3.92
CA ALA A 21 -19.42 2.52 -4.45
C ALA A 21 -19.79 1.05 -4.20
N ASP A 22 -20.94 0.77 -3.59
CA ASP A 22 -21.34 -0.56 -3.15
C ASP A 22 -21.35 -1.57 -4.30
N TYR A 23 -21.93 -1.21 -5.43
CA TYR A 23 -21.96 -2.11 -6.60
C TYR A 23 -20.56 -2.48 -7.11
N ILE A 24 -19.60 -1.54 -7.05
CA ILE A 24 -18.22 -1.79 -7.46
C ILE A 24 -17.52 -2.67 -6.41
N ALA A 25 -17.76 -2.42 -5.12
CA ALA A 25 -17.22 -3.21 -4.03
C ALA A 25 -17.74 -4.66 -4.08
N ASP A 26 -19.03 -4.86 -4.28
CA ASP A 26 -19.61 -6.20 -4.45
C ASP A 26 -19.00 -6.92 -5.65
N SER A 27 -18.79 -6.21 -6.77
CA SER A 27 -18.10 -6.75 -7.95
C SER A 27 -16.64 -7.12 -7.67
N LEU A 28 -15.94 -6.37 -6.80
CA LEU A 28 -14.58 -6.72 -6.36
C LEU A 28 -14.59 -7.98 -5.50
N LEU A 29 -15.57 -8.12 -4.60
CA LEU A 29 -15.67 -9.28 -3.71
C LEU A 29 -15.95 -10.60 -4.45
N GLU A 30 -16.50 -10.55 -5.68
CA GLU A 30 -16.61 -11.75 -6.52
C GLU A 30 -15.23 -12.36 -6.89
N PHE A 31 -14.15 -11.59 -6.77
CA PHE A 31 -12.78 -12.04 -6.99
C PHE A 31 -12.08 -12.53 -5.72
N GLN A 32 -12.69 -12.36 -4.54
CA GLN A 32 -12.07 -12.80 -3.29
C GLN A 32 -11.99 -14.32 -3.22
N LEU A 33 -10.78 -14.82 -3.00
CA LEU A 33 -10.51 -16.24 -2.87
C LEU A 33 -10.94 -16.77 -1.47
N PRO A 34 -11.08 -18.09 -1.30
CA PRO A 34 -11.49 -18.69 -0.02
C PRO A 34 -10.59 -18.35 1.16
N ASP A 35 -9.30 -18.08 0.93
CA ASP A 35 -8.33 -17.66 1.95
C ASP A 35 -8.37 -16.15 2.26
N GLY A 36 -9.28 -15.42 1.63
CA GLY A 36 -9.44 -13.98 1.80
C GLY A 36 -8.62 -13.13 0.83
N SER A 37 -7.69 -13.71 0.10
CA SER A 37 -6.82 -13.01 -0.83
C SER A 37 -7.51 -12.63 -2.14
N PHE A 38 -6.80 -11.83 -2.92
CA PHE A 38 -7.16 -11.48 -4.29
C PHE A 38 -5.98 -11.75 -5.23
N SER A 39 -6.27 -12.05 -6.49
CA SER A 39 -5.24 -12.19 -7.53
C SER A 39 -5.80 -11.99 -8.93
N VAL A 40 -4.92 -11.62 -9.86
CA VAL A 40 -5.31 -11.43 -11.27
C VAL A 40 -5.76 -12.75 -11.91
N ASN A 41 -5.09 -13.85 -11.59
CA ASN A 41 -5.35 -15.16 -12.19
C ASN A 41 -6.42 -16.00 -11.46
N GLN A 42 -6.89 -15.56 -10.29
CA GLN A 42 -7.89 -16.21 -9.43
C GLN A 42 -7.55 -17.69 -9.08
N LYS A 43 -6.26 -18.04 -9.05
CA LYS A 43 -5.82 -19.41 -8.71
C LYS A 43 -5.11 -19.47 -7.35
N ALA A 44 -4.29 -18.49 -7.08
CA ALA A 44 -3.55 -18.36 -5.83
C ALA A 44 -3.48 -16.88 -5.45
N GLY A 45 -3.56 -16.59 -4.17
CA GLY A 45 -3.51 -15.23 -3.66
C GLY A 45 -2.21 -14.50 -4.05
N ASP A 46 -2.34 -13.20 -4.23
CA ASP A 46 -1.22 -12.31 -4.51
C ASP A 46 -1.23 -11.17 -3.50
N VAL A 47 -0.08 -10.91 -2.88
CA VAL A 47 0.07 -9.89 -1.83
C VAL A 47 -0.24 -8.50 -2.37
N ASP A 48 0.27 -8.16 -3.56
CA ASP A 48 0.12 -6.83 -4.14
C ASP A 48 -1.34 -6.55 -4.47
N VAL A 49 -2.00 -7.51 -5.17
CA VAL A 49 -3.42 -7.37 -5.55
C VAL A 49 -4.32 -7.34 -4.33
N THR A 50 -4.01 -8.15 -3.29
CA THR A 50 -4.77 -8.15 -2.03
C THR A 50 -4.62 -6.82 -1.30
N ALA A 51 -3.40 -6.30 -1.21
CA ALA A 51 -3.15 -4.99 -0.59
C ALA A 51 -3.84 -3.84 -1.35
N MET A 52 -3.81 -3.86 -2.69
CA MET A 52 -4.50 -2.86 -3.52
C MET A 52 -6.03 -2.94 -3.38
N ALA A 53 -6.59 -4.15 -3.28
CA ALA A 53 -8.02 -4.34 -3.01
C ALA A 53 -8.41 -3.76 -1.65
N LEU A 54 -7.61 -4.01 -0.61
CA LEU A 54 -7.81 -3.44 0.73
C LEU A 54 -7.74 -1.92 0.75
N GLN A 55 -6.78 -1.34 0.01
CA GLN A 55 -6.70 0.13 -0.14
C GLN A 55 -7.99 0.71 -0.72
N ALA A 56 -8.52 0.09 -1.77
CA ALA A 56 -9.75 0.55 -2.42
C ALA A 56 -11.00 0.39 -1.54
N MET A 57 -11.03 -0.67 -0.71
CA MET A 57 -12.17 -0.99 0.17
C MET A 57 -12.12 -0.26 1.52
N ALA A 58 -11.00 0.37 1.88
CA ALA A 58 -10.83 0.96 3.22
C ALA A 58 -11.92 1.95 3.63
N PRO A 59 -12.44 2.84 2.75
CA PRO A 59 -13.55 3.73 3.11
C PRO A 59 -14.87 3.01 3.41
N LEU A 60 -15.00 1.75 2.97
CA LEU A 60 -16.19 0.93 3.12
C LEU A 60 -16.04 -0.11 4.25
N ARG A 61 -15.02 0.06 5.13
CA ARG A 61 -14.63 -0.93 6.14
C ARG A 61 -15.80 -1.37 7.02
N GLU A 62 -16.62 -0.45 7.48
CA GLU A 62 -17.74 -0.78 8.38
C GLU A 62 -18.74 -1.75 7.75
N LYS A 63 -19.01 -1.57 6.45
CA LYS A 63 -19.96 -2.42 5.72
C LYS A 63 -19.39 -3.80 5.36
N TYR A 64 -18.11 -3.86 5.02
CA TYR A 64 -17.46 -5.07 4.52
C TYR A 64 -16.41 -5.63 5.49
N GLU A 65 -16.57 -5.40 6.78
CA GLU A 65 -15.59 -5.70 7.83
C GLU A 65 -15.08 -7.15 7.77
N GLU A 66 -15.97 -8.13 7.68
CA GLU A 66 -15.58 -9.55 7.63
C GLU A 66 -14.67 -9.85 6.43
N LYS A 67 -15.01 -9.33 5.27
CA LYS A 67 -14.26 -9.55 4.03
C LYS A 67 -12.89 -8.88 4.06
N ILE A 68 -12.85 -7.66 4.59
CA ILE A 68 -11.62 -6.88 4.77
C ILE A 68 -10.71 -7.55 5.80
N ASN A 69 -11.24 -7.98 6.94
CA ASN A 69 -10.45 -8.65 7.97
C ASN A 69 -9.85 -9.96 7.47
N LYS A 70 -10.59 -10.73 6.66
CA LYS A 70 -10.07 -11.95 6.05
C LYS A 70 -8.92 -11.70 5.06
N ALA A 71 -9.01 -10.63 4.28
CA ALA A 71 -7.92 -10.23 3.39
C ALA A 71 -6.70 -9.69 4.17
N LEU A 72 -6.93 -8.97 5.27
CA LEU A 72 -5.88 -8.50 6.16
C LEU A 72 -5.16 -9.66 6.86
N GLU A 73 -5.91 -10.68 7.31
CA GLU A 73 -5.36 -11.91 7.86
C GLU A 73 -4.46 -12.63 6.84
N TYR A 74 -4.88 -12.71 5.57
CA TYR A 74 -4.04 -13.25 4.51
C TYR A 74 -2.71 -12.49 4.42
N LEU A 75 -2.72 -11.15 4.43
CA LEU A 75 -1.47 -10.37 4.41
C LEU A 75 -0.61 -10.66 5.64
N ASN A 76 -1.19 -10.67 6.84
CA ASN A 76 -0.45 -10.95 8.08
C ASN A 76 0.19 -12.34 8.07
N ASN A 77 -0.49 -13.36 7.54
CA ASN A 77 0.01 -14.73 7.43
C ASN A 77 1.11 -14.90 6.36
N ASN A 78 1.23 -13.94 5.42
CA ASN A 78 2.25 -13.95 4.36
C ASN A 78 3.44 -13.03 4.65
N MET A 79 3.47 -12.39 5.82
CA MET A 79 4.63 -11.63 6.28
C MET A 79 5.81 -12.55 6.55
N THR A 80 6.99 -12.22 6.04
CA THR A 80 8.22 -12.96 6.33
C THR A 80 8.78 -12.59 7.70
N GLY A 81 9.69 -13.39 8.23
CA GLY A 81 10.23 -13.20 9.58
C GLY A 81 10.96 -11.86 9.81
N ASN A 82 11.36 -11.19 8.74
CA ASN A 82 11.99 -9.86 8.77
C ASN A 82 10.99 -8.71 8.48
N GLY A 83 9.70 -9.01 8.27
CA GLY A 83 8.69 -8.02 7.95
C GLY A 83 8.53 -7.75 6.44
N GLY A 84 9.17 -8.55 5.59
CA GLY A 84 9.05 -8.45 4.14
C GLY A 84 7.81 -9.16 3.59
N TYR A 85 7.60 -9.01 2.29
CA TYR A 85 6.55 -9.71 1.54
C TYR A 85 7.09 -10.19 0.20
N LYS A 86 6.57 -11.33 -0.25
CA LYS A 86 6.96 -11.94 -1.53
C LYS A 86 5.85 -11.79 -2.57
N SER A 87 6.25 -11.35 -3.76
CA SER A 87 5.46 -11.54 -4.97
C SER A 87 6.24 -12.48 -5.90
N MET A 88 5.54 -13.46 -6.46
CA MET A 88 6.14 -14.52 -7.31
C MET A 88 7.38 -15.21 -6.68
N GLY A 89 7.35 -15.38 -5.34
CA GLY A 89 8.41 -16.06 -4.59
C GLY A 89 9.61 -15.20 -4.19
N THR A 90 9.67 -13.93 -4.61
CA THR A 90 10.77 -13.00 -4.32
C THR A 90 10.30 -11.86 -3.42
N GLU A 91 11.03 -11.62 -2.32
CA GLU A 91 10.82 -10.43 -1.50
C GLU A 91 11.22 -9.18 -2.28
N ASN A 92 10.34 -8.17 -2.24
CA ASN A 92 10.59 -6.92 -2.95
C ASN A 92 9.95 -5.74 -2.22
N SER A 93 10.47 -4.56 -2.49
CA SER A 93 10.07 -3.32 -1.82
C SER A 93 8.66 -2.88 -2.19
N GLU A 94 8.21 -3.15 -3.42
CA GLU A 94 6.90 -2.74 -3.90
C GLU A 94 5.78 -3.50 -3.20
N SER A 95 5.91 -4.83 -3.04
CA SER A 95 4.95 -5.64 -2.29
C SER A 95 4.82 -5.16 -0.83
N LEU A 96 5.95 -4.88 -0.19
CA LEU A 96 5.98 -4.34 1.17
C LEU A 96 5.33 -2.95 1.23
N ALA A 97 5.61 -2.08 0.26
CA ALA A 97 5.01 -0.75 0.18
C ALA A 97 3.50 -0.80 0.00
N GLN A 98 2.98 -1.70 -0.85
CA GLN A 98 1.54 -1.89 -1.02
C GLN A 98 0.86 -2.33 0.27
N VAL A 99 1.47 -3.25 1.04
CA VAL A 99 0.92 -3.68 2.34
C VAL A 99 0.93 -2.53 3.35
N ILE A 100 2.00 -1.76 3.45
CA ILE A 100 2.06 -0.57 4.32
C ILE A 100 0.95 0.41 3.97
N MET A 101 0.72 0.69 2.69
CA MET A 101 -0.36 1.57 2.24
C MET A 101 -1.75 1.00 2.60
N ALA A 102 -1.97 -0.30 2.44
CA ALA A 102 -3.22 -0.95 2.80
C ALA A 102 -3.52 -0.84 4.30
N LYS A 103 -2.53 -1.16 5.15
CA LYS A 103 -2.65 -1.04 6.61
C LYS A 103 -2.89 0.41 7.03
N THR A 104 -2.20 1.37 6.41
CA THR A 104 -2.43 2.80 6.67
C THR A 104 -3.84 3.23 6.29
N ALA A 105 -4.35 2.83 5.11
CA ALA A 105 -5.71 3.13 4.68
C ALA A 105 -6.76 2.58 5.65
N LEU A 106 -6.52 1.39 6.17
CA LEU A 106 -7.37 0.72 7.17
C LEU A 106 -7.14 1.22 8.61
N LYS A 107 -6.19 2.11 8.85
CA LYS A 107 -5.77 2.56 10.19
C LYS A 107 -5.33 1.39 11.09
N ASP A 108 -4.78 0.34 10.48
CA ASP A 108 -4.20 -0.80 11.17
C ASP A 108 -2.71 -0.52 11.46
N THR A 109 -2.35 -0.49 12.73
CA THR A 109 -0.98 -0.18 13.19
C THR A 109 -0.18 -1.42 13.59
N GLU A 110 -0.78 -2.61 13.49
CA GLU A 110 -0.12 -3.85 13.87
C GLU A 110 1.14 -4.07 13.00
N ASN A 111 2.28 -4.35 13.65
CA ASN A 111 3.59 -4.56 13.03
C ASN A 111 4.12 -3.41 12.16
N MET A 112 3.49 -2.22 12.15
CA MET A 112 3.86 -1.12 11.26
C MET A 112 5.33 -0.70 11.40
N ASP A 113 5.86 -0.69 12.63
CA ASP A 113 7.27 -0.38 12.88
C ASP A 113 8.23 -1.38 12.22
N ILE A 114 7.87 -2.67 12.24
CA ILE A 114 8.64 -3.73 11.61
C ILE A 114 8.65 -3.54 10.08
N LEU A 115 7.46 -3.28 9.51
CA LEU A 115 7.30 -3.09 8.07
C LEU A 115 8.08 -1.87 7.56
N ILE A 116 8.01 -0.73 8.28
CA ILE A 116 8.74 0.48 7.89
C ILE A 116 10.25 0.28 8.02
N ASN A 117 10.71 -0.34 9.12
CA ASN A 117 12.13 -0.63 9.28
C ASN A 117 12.66 -1.53 8.16
N GLU A 118 11.89 -2.54 7.75
CA GLU A 118 12.23 -3.40 6.63
C GLU A 118 12.23 -2.62 5.30
N LEU A 119 11.22 -1.76 5.06
CA LEU A 119 11.15 -0.97 3.83
C LEU A 119 12.37 -0.05 3.65
N ILE A 120 12.83 0.59 4.74
CA ILE A 120 14.01 1.47 4.70
C ILE A 120 15.28 0.73 4.27
N THR A 121 15.37 -0.59 4.50
CA THR A 121 16.54 -1.37 4.06
C THR A 121 16.69 -1.47 2.53
N TYR A 122 15.66 -1.10 1.77
CA TYR A 122 15.69 -1.02 0.30
C TYR A 122 16.15 0.34 -0.22
N GLN A 123 16.35 1.34 0.66
CA GLN A 123 16.81 2.65 0.23
C GLN A 123 18.33 2.66 -0.03
N ASN A 124 18.72 3.14 -1.19
CA ASN A 124 20.11 3.33 -1.58
C ASN A 124 20.65 4.71 -1.16
N GLU A 125 21.97 4.89 -1.28
CA GLU A 125 22.67 6.14 -0.94
C GLU A 125 22.20 7.35 -1.77
N ASP A 126 21.70 7.11 -2.99
CA ASP A 126 21.12 8.14 -3.87
C ASP A 126 19.72 8.60 -3.42
N GLY A 127 19.18 8.02 -2.35
CA GLY A 127 17.85 8.31 -1.82
C GLY A 127 16.72 7.56 -2.50
N GLY A 128 16.97 6.90 -3.62
CA GLY A 128 16.01 6.04 -4.31
C GLY A 128 15.87 4.66 -3.65
N PHE A 129 14.86 3.91 -4.07
CA PHE A 129 14.61 2.56 -3.59
C PHE A 129 14.87 1.54 -4.69
N CYS A 130 15.42 0.39 -4.33
CA CYS A 130 15.61 -0.74 -5.21
C CYS A 130 14.45 -1.74 -5.09
N HIS A 131 14.17 -2.47 -6.16
CA HIS A 131 13.18 -3.55 -6.18
C HIS A 131 13.57 -4.69 -5.23
N ILE A 132 14.80 -5.18 -5.38
CA ILE A 132 15.37 -6.24 -4.55
C ILE A 132 16.60 -5.66 -3.83
N LYS A 133 16.81 -6.03 -2.57
CA LYS A 133 17.93 -5.56 -1.75
C LYS A 133 19.27 -5.73 -2.47
N GLY A 134 20.08 -4.67 -2.44
CA GLY A 134 21.37 -4.62 -3.13
C GLY A 134 21.27 -4.31 -4.64
N GLY A 135 20.05 -4.15 -5.16
CA GLY A 135 19.84 -3.70 -6.54
C GLY A 135 20.01 -2.18 -6.69
N LYS A 136 19.94 -1.71 -7.93
CA LYS A 136 19.93 -0.27 -8.24
C LYS A 136 18.57 0.32 -7.96
N SER A 137 18.53 1.60 -7.60
CA SER A 137 17.31 2.38 -7.51
C SER A 137 16.57 2.39 -8.84
N ASN A 138 15.25 2.28 -8.78
CA ASN A 138 14.39 2.45 -9.94
C ASN A 138 13.16 3.31 -9.60
N SER A 139 12.54 3.89 -10.62
CA SER A 139 11.46 4.85 -10.43
C SER A 139 10.20 4.22 -9.82
N ILE A 140 9.87 2.98 -10.17
CA ILE A 140 8.66 2.29 -9.66
C ILE A 140 8.81 1.99 -8.18
N ALA A 141 9.91 1.33 -7.78
CA ALA A 141 10.21 1.05 -6.38
C ALA A 141 10.26 2.34 -5.55
N THR A 142 10.97 3.36 -6.05
CA THR A 142 11.08 4.65 -5.38
C THR A 142 9.71 5.30 -5.20
N TYR A 143 8.88 5.36 -6.24
CA TYR A 143 7.54 5.93 -6.15
C TYR A 143 6.67 5.21 -5.12
N GLN A 144 6.61 3.88 -5.16
CA GLN A 144 5.74 3.11 -4.27
C GLN A 144 6.22 3.17 -2.81
N CYS A 145 7.52 3.02 -2.57
CA CYS A 145 8.09 3.14 -1.22
C CYS A 145 7.87 4.54 -0.62
N MET A 146 8.09 5.59 -1.42
CA MET A 146 7.83 6.95 -0.99
C MET A 146 6.35 7.20 -0.70
N SER A 147 5.44 6.67 -1.54
CA SER A 147 4.00 6.75 -1.30
C SER A 147 3.60 6.08 0.02
N ALA A 148 4.19 4.92 0.33
CA ALA A 148 3.97 4.23 1.59
C ALA A 148 4.45 5.05 2.80
N LEU A 149 5.66 5.60 2.74
CA LEU A 149 6.22 6.42 3.82
C LEU A 149 5.45 7.72 4.03
N ILE A 150 5.02 8.38 2.95
CA ILE A 150 4.18 9.58 3.01
C ILE A 150 2.82 9.23 3.62
N SER A 151 2.22 8.10 3.22
CA SER A 151 0.97 7.62 3.81
C SER A 151 1.09 7.41 5.32
N CYS A 152 2.15 6.79 5.79
CA CYS A 152 2.38 6.60 7.22
C CYS A 152 2.49 7.91 8.00
N LYS A 153 3.05 8.96 7.38
CA LYS A 153 3.22 10.26 8.02
C LYS A 153 1.96 11.12 8.02
N ASN A 154 1.27 11.15 6.88
CA ASN A 154 0.23 12.14 6.61
C ASN A 154 -1.18 11.52 6.46
N GLY A 155 -1.32 10.20 6.59
CA GLY A 155 -2.50 9.44 6.21
C GLY A 155 -2.44 8.98 4.75
N PHE A 156 -3.32 8.05 4.40
CA PHE A 156 -3.30 7.41 3.08
C PHE A 156 -3.31 8.42 1.92
N VAL A 157 -2.35 8.31 1.01
CA VAL A 157 -2.08 9.33 -0.04
C VAL A 157 -3.25 9.57 -1.00
N TYR A 158 -4.16 8.60 -1.18
CA TYR A 158 -5.34 8.77 -2.02
C TYR A 158 -6.58 9.23 -1.26
N ASP A 159 -6.49 9.42 0.06
CA ASP A 159 -7.57 10.01 0.85
C ASP A 159 -7.48 11.53 0.78
N LYS A 160 -8.41 12.13 0.04
CA LYS A 160 -8.47 13.60 -0.15
C LYS A 160 -8.60 14.38 1.15
N THR A 161 -9.10 13.76 2.23
CA THR A 161 -9.24 14.44 3.53
C THR A 161 -7.88 14.70 4.19
N ASN A 162 -6.83 13.98 3.73
CA ASN A 162 -5.45 14.16 4.20
C ASN A 162 -4.67 15.20 3.37
N LEU A 163 -5.27 15.72 2.29
CA LEU A 163 -4.68 16.81 1.51
C LEU A 163 -4.84 18.12 2.29
N THR A 164 -3.93 18.39 3.20
CA THR A 164 -3.76 19.76 3.70
C THR A 164 -3.26 20.61 2.54
N GLU A 165 -3.79 21.83 2.39
CA GLU A 165 -3.27 22.82 1.44
C GLU A 165 -1.81 23.16 1.80
N THR A 166 -0.87 22.33 1.39
CA THR A 166 0.55 22.65 1.41
C THR A 166 0.93 23.35 0.11
N GLY A 167 0.26 24.46 -0.12
CA GLY A 167 0.71 25.44 -1.11
C GLY A 167 1.66 26.41 -0.45
N LYS A 168 2.92 26.05 -0.34
CA LYS A 168 4.03 27.01 -0.33
C LYS A 168 5.29 26.29 -0.73
N ASP A 169 5.82 26.73 -1.87
CA ASP A 169 7.15 26.42 -2.37
C ASP A 169 8.20 26.58 -1.27
N ASP A 170 8.76 25.46 -0.88
CA ASP A 170 10.06 25.44 -0.27
C ASP A 170 10.85 24.31 -0.93
N ASN A 171 11.87 24.68 -1.71
CA ASN A 171 12.86 23.78 -2.33
C ASN A 171 13.71 23.08 -1.25
N THR A 172 13.09 22.66 -0.17
CA THR A 172 13.76 21.98 0.93
C THR A 172 13.65 20.48 0.73
N VAL A 173 14.79 19.82 0.89
CA VAL A 173 14.84 18.36 1.04
C VAL A 173 13.98 17.99 2.23
N ASN A 174 12.83 17.43 1.97
CA ASN A 174 11.95 16.97 3.03
C ASN A 174 12.54 15.71 3.66
N THR A 175 12.56 15.67 4.99
CA THR A 175 12.99 14.51 5.74
C THR A 175 11.86 13.99 6.60
N ILE A 176 11.59 12.70 6.51
CA ILE A 176 10.72 12.00 7.45
C ILE A 176 11.63 11.44 8.55
N LYS A 177 11.37 11.81 9.81
CA LYS A 177 12.06 11.24 10.95
C LYS A 177 11.23 10.08 11.49
N TRP A 178 11.79 8.89 11.43
CA TRP A 178 11.22 7.70 12.02
C TRP A 178 12.22 7.06 12.99
N GLN A 179 11.82 6.84 14.25
CA GLN A 179 12.67 6.27 15.29
C GLN A 179 14.12 6.82 15.33
N GLY A 180 14.28 8.13 15.14
CA GLY A 180 15.59 8.78 15.15
C GLY A 180 16.38 8.71 13.84
N LYS A 181 15.92 7.97 12.84
CA LYS A 181 16.50 7.96 11.49
C LYS A 181 15.83 8.99 10.60
N TYR A 182 16.60 9.62 9.72
CA TYR A 182 16.09 10.56 8.72
C TYR A 182 15.97 9.86 7.37
N ILE A 183 14.77 9.86 6.83
CA ILE A 183 14.50 9.43 5.45
C ILE A 183 14.47 10.70 4.62
N LYS A 184 15.40 10.81 3.66
CA LYS A 184 15.45 11.94 2.73
C LYS A 184 14.59 11.64 1.52
N TYR A 185 13.73 12.56 1.12
CA TYR A 185 13.00 12.50 -0.14
C TYR A 185 13.04 13.84 -0.84
N ILE A 186 13.08 13.79 -2.15
CA ILE A 186 13.06 14.97 -3.02
C ILE A 186 11.64 15.07 -3.57
N VAL A 187 10.97 16.18 -3.30
CA VAL A 187 9.74 16.52 -4.01
C VAL A 187 10.17 17.10 -5.36
N LEU A 188 9.90 16.36 -6.42
CA LEU A 188 10.01 16.90 -7.77
C LEU A 188 8.82 17.84 -7.97
N SER A 189 9.09 19.12 -8.03
CA SER A 189 8.16 20.19 -8.42
C SER A 189 7.74 20.07 -9.88
#